data_6310a9bc3d18f123c617036a3cc58171
#
_entry.id   6310a9bc3d18f123c617036a3cc58171
#
_cell.length_a   1.000
_cell.length_b   1.000
_cell.length_c   1.000
_cell.angle_alpha   90.00
_cell.angle_beta   90.00
_cell.angle_gamma   90.00
#
_symmetry.space_group_name_H-M   'P 1'
#
loop_
_entity.id
_entity.type
_entity.pdbx_description
1 polymer ?
#
loop_
_entity_poly.entity_id
_entity_poly.type
_entity_poly.pdbx_seq_one_letter_code
_entity_poly.pdbx_strand_id
1 'polypeptide(L)'
;EAWQCLAGIRVVELGSSVAAPYATWILAAMGAEVVKVERPGPGDDCRYWGKMFPDGIGSYFHALNRDKKSITVDMKDDAERDWLRDYCINEADVVIQNMRPGTVERLGLDAATLRAANPKLIYCNLGAFGNQGPLKDKPGYDPLMQAYGGLMTITGEPGRPPIRVGTS
;
A
#
# COMPACT_ATOMS: atom_id res chain seq x y z
N GLU A 1 13.61 -17.90 -16.34
CA GLU A 1 12.73 -18.42 -15.26
C GLU A 1 12.45 -17.27 -14.29
N ALA A 2 11.18 -17.01 -14.00
CA ALA A 2 10.81 -16.00 -13.00
C ALA A 2 11.29 -16.48 -11.61
N TRP A 3 11.76 -15.55 -10.78
CA TRP A 3 12.14 -15.84 -9.41
C TRP A 3 10.87 -16.24 -8.63
N GLN A 4 10.84 -17.47 -8.11
CA GLN A 4 9.69 -18.06 -7.42
C GLN A 4 9.98 -18.29 -5.92
N CYS A 5 10.88 -17.48 -5.33
CA CYS A 5 11.32 -17.68 -3.95
C CYS A 5 10.20 -17.44 -2.91
N LEU A 6 9.11 -16.77 -3.30
CA LEU A 6 7.93 -16.56 -2.47
C LEU A 6 6.71 -17.38 -2.93
N ALA A 7 6.92 -18.44 -3.74
CA ALA A 7 5.83 -19.31 -4.14
C ALA A 7 5.14 -19.94 -2.91
N GLY A 8 3.82 -19.87 -2.86
CA GLY A 8 3.00 -20.35 -1.73
C GLY A 8 2.77 -19.31 -0.63
N ILE A 9 3.42 -18.13 -0.69
CA ILE A 9 3.15 -17.03 0.25
C ILE A 9 1.97 -16.21 -0.27
N ARG A 10 0.99 -15.97 0.59
CA ARG A 10 -0.18 -15.12 0.29
C ARG A 10 -0.06 -13.77 0.99
N VAL A 11 -0.14 -12.71 0.19
CA VAL A 11 -0.05 -11.32 0.64
C VAL A 11 -1.40 -10.65 0.43
N VAL A 12 -1.95 -10.05 1.48
CA VAL A 12 -3.14 -9.18 1.39
C VAL A 12 -2.69 -7.73 1.44
N GLU A 13 -3.03 -6.99 0.39
CA GLU A 13 -2.73 -5.57 0.24
C GLU A 13 -3.96 -4.75 0.57
N LEU A 14 -3.91 -4.01 1.69
CA LEU A 14 -4.93 -3.02 2.09
C LEU A 14 -4.54 -1.60 1.68
N GLY A 15 -3.57 -1.47 0.80
CA GLY A 15 -2.98 -0.21 0.41
C GLY A 15 -3.53 0.38 -0.88
N SER A 16 -3.18 1.64 -1.12
CA SER A 16 -3.53 2.37 -2.33
C SER A 16 -2.39 3.28 -2.81
N SER A 17 -2.57 3.87 -3.99
CA SER A 17 -1.64 4.81 -4.61
C SER A 17 -0.32 4.15 -5.03
N VAL A 18 0.80 4.39 -4.31
CA VAL A 18 2.14 3.94 -4.75
C VAL A 18 2.81 3.01 -3.75
N ALA A 19 3.00 3.40 -2.50
CA ALA A 19 3.94 2.75 -1.59
C ALA A 19 3.62 1.27 -1.33
N ALA A 20 2.41 0.95 -0.86
CA ALA A 20 2.01 -0.44 -0.65
C ALA A 20 1.85 -1.20 -1.97
N PRO A 21 1.21 -0.64 -3.03
CA PRO A 21 1.14 -1.30 -4.33
C PRO A 21 2.51 -1.62 -4.93
N TYR A 22 3.51 -0.74 -4.80
CA TYR A 22 4.85 -1.01 -5.29
C TYR A 22 5.55 -2.13 -4.50
N ALA A 23 5.44 -2.09 -3.17
CA ALA A 23 6.01 -3.14 -2.31
C ALA A 23 5.41 -4.51 -2.63
N THR A 24 4.09 -4.60 -2.77
CA THR A 24 3.41 -5.87 -3.07
C THR A 24 3.61 -6.33 -4.51
N TRP A 25 3.83 -5.41 -5.46
CA TRP A 25 4.24 -5.77 -6.82
C TRP A 25 5.62 -6.47 -6.82
N ILE A 26 6.58 -5.99 -6.02
CA ILE A 26 7.88 -6.67 -5.87
C ILE A 26 7.67 -8.10 -5.35
N LEU A 27 6.82 -8.29 -4.34
CA LEU A 27 6.53 -9.62 -3.80
C LEU A 27 5.83 -10.52 -4.82
N ALA A 28 4.90 -9.97 -5.62
CA ALA A 28 4.27 -10.71 -6.72
C ALA A 28 5.30 -11.13 -7.78
N ALA A 29 6.22 -10.23 -8.16
CA ALA A 29 7.31 -10.54 -9.09
C ALA A 29 8.26 -11.63 -8.56
N MET A 30 8.32 -11.83 -7.24
CA MET A 30 9.08 -12.89 -6.59
C MET A 30 8.27 -14.19 -6.39
N GLY A 31 7.03 -14.24 -6.89
CA GLY A 31 6.17 -15.43 -6.88
C GLY A 31 5.11 -15.49 -5.79
N ALA A 32 4.95 -14.46 -4.96
CA ALA A 32 3.87 -14.42 -3.99
C ALA A 32 2.50 -14.25 -4.67
N GLU A 33 1.47 -14.87 -4.11
CA GLU A 33 0.07 -14.58 -4.46
C GLU A 33 -0.36 -13.29 -3.76
N VAL A 34 -0.59 -12.22 -4.52
CA VAL A 34 -1.01 -10.94 -3.98
C VAL A 34 -2.48 -10.69 -4.25
N VAL A 35 -3.25 -10.47 -3.18
CA VAL A 35 -4.66 -10.06 -3.25
C VAL A 35 -4.76 -8.60 -2.82
N LYS A 36 -5.07 -7.74 -3.79
CA LYS A 36 -5.31 -6.31 -3.57
C LYS A 36 -6.76 -6.07 -3.19
N VAL A 37 -6.99 -5.42 -2.07
CA VAL A 37 -8.32 -5.01 -1.61
C VAL A 37 -8.59 -3.57 -2.05
N GLU A 38 -9.66 -3.37 -2.80
CA GLU A 38 -10.05 -2.07 -3.30
C GLU A 38 -11.44 -1.67 -2.78
N ARG A 39 -11.67 -0.37 -2.63
CA ARG A 39 -13.00 0.16 -2.30
C ARG A 39 -13.97 -0.02 -3.47
N PRO A 40 -15.29 -0.16 -3.22
CA PRO A 40 -16.31 -0.18 -4.28
C PRO A 40 -16.27 1.08 -5.14
N GLY A 41 -16.70 0.93 -6.39
CA GLY A 41 -16.83 2.02 -7.36
C GLY A 41 -15.49 2.41 -7.97
N PRO A 42 -14.81 3.47 -7.50
CA PRO A 42 -13.60 3.98 -8.17
C PRO A 42 -12.36 3.09 -7.97
N GLY A 43 -12.35 2.22 -6.97
CA GLY A 43 -11.16 1.42 -6.64
C GLY A 43 -10.00 2.27 -6.12
N ASP A 44 -8.78 1.89 -6.47
CA ASP A 44 -7.56 2.66 -6.16
C ASP A 44 -7.48 3.92 -7.02
N ASP A 45 -7.11 5.04 -6.42
CA ASP A 45 -6.98 6.33 -7.11
C ASP A 45 -5.97 6.28 -8.28
N CYS A 46 -4.94 5.44 -8.19
CA CYS A 46 -3.96 5.28 -9.27
C CYS A 46 -4.53 4.67 -10.55
N ARG A 47 -5.75 4.12 -10.53
CA ARG A 47 -6.48 3.73 -11.74
C ARG A 47 -6.72 4.89 -12.71
N TYR A 48 -6.68 6.12 -12.20
CA TYR A 48 -6.92 7.35 -12.97
C TYR A 48 -5.65 8.17 -13.20
N TRP A 49 -4.46 7.64 -12.86
CA TRP A 49 -3.23 8.39 -12.95
C TRP A 49 -2.41 8.04 -14.19
N GLY A 50 -1.79 9.09 -14.76
CA GLY A 50 -0.94 8.98 -15.93
C GLY A 50 -1.71 8.84 -17.23
N LYS A 51 -1.10 8.21 -18.22
CA LYS A 51 -1.74 7.97 -19.52
C LYS A 51 -2.80 6.89 -19.39
N MET A 52 -4.00 7.19 -19.88
CA MET A 52 -5.09 6.20 -19.91
C MET A 52 -4.87 5.21 -21.05
N PHE A 53 -5.07 3.93 -20.77
CA PHE A 53 -5.11 2.86 -21.75
C PHE A 53 -6.53 2.64 -22.31
N PRO A 54 -6.69 1.86 -23.41
CA PRO A 54 -8.01 1.61 -24.00
C PRO A 54 -9.02 0.93 -23.07
N ASP A 55 -8.56 0.24 -22.03
CA ASP A 55 -9.41 -0.36 -20.99
C ASP A 55 -9.92 0.65 -19.95
N GLY A 56 -9.57 1.93 -20.10
CA GLY A 56 -9.97 2.99 -19.17
C GLY A 56 -9.15 3.04 -17.88
N ILE A 57 -8.01 2.35 -17.82
CA ILE A 57 -7.15 2.29 -16.64
C ILE A 57 -5.83 3.05 -16.89
N GLY A 58 -5.40 3.81 -15.90
CA GLY A 58 -4.20 4.61 -15.95
C GLY A 58 -2.90 3.80 -15.90
N SER A 59 -1.85 4.33 -16.52
CA SER A 59 -0.54 3.67 -16.63
C SER A 59 0.10 3.36 -15.26
N TYR A 60 -0.16 4.16 -14.24
CA TYR A 60 0.33 3.88 -12.88
C TYR A 60 -0.27 2.61 -12.28
N PHE A 61 -1.58 2.41 -12.47
CA PHE A 61 -2.21 1.18 -11.98
C PHE A 61 -1.62 -0.07 -12.64
N HIS A 62 -1.48 -0.05 -13.95
CA HIS A 62 -0.86 -1.16 -14.69
C HIS A 62 0.59 -1.44 -14.26
N ALA A 63 1.37 -0.39 -14.02
CA ALA A 63 2.76 -0.53 -13.60
C ALA A 63 2.90 -1.15 -12.19
N LEU A 64 2.03 -0.74 -11.26
CA LEU A 64 2.16 -1.07 -9.84
C LEU A 64 1.36 -2.32 -9.42
N ASN A 65 0.46 -2.82 -10.27
CA ASN A 65 -0.46 -3.88 -9.87
C ASN A 65 -0.44 -5.11 -10.81
N ARG A 66 0.62 -5.29 -11.58
CA ARG A 66 0.82 -6.49 -12.38
C ARG A 66 0.87 -7.73 -11.49
N ASP A 67 0.32 -8.83 -12.00
CA ASP A 67 0.32 -10.16 -11.38
C ASP A 67 -0.43 -10.23 -10.04
N LYS A 68 -1.27 -9.22 -9.74
CA LYS A 68 -2.12 -9.23 -8.56
C LYS A 68 -3.56 -9.64 -8.91
N LYS A 69 -4.22 -10.28 -7.97
CA LYS A 69 -5.68 -10.43 -7.96
C LYS A 69 -6.28 -9.22 -7.25
N SER A 70 -7.37 -8.67 -7.76
CA SER A 70 -8.10 -7.58 -7.11
C SER A 70 -9.46 -8.07 -6.63
N ILE A 71 -9.82 -7.68 -5.41
CA ILE A 71 -11.15 -7.88 -4.83
C ILE A 71 -11.70 -6.54 -4.36
N THR A 72 -13.01 -6.40 -4.40
CA THR A 72 -13.71 -5.21 -3.92
C THR A 72 -14.34 -5.51 -2.57
N VAL A 73 -14.08 -4.64 -1.58
CA VAL A 73 -14.63 -4.75 -0.23
C VAL A 73 -15.02 -3.36 0.26
N ASP A 74 -16.27 -3.18 0.67
CA ASP A 74 -16.69 -1.98 1.39
C ASP A 74 -16.36 -2.09 2.87
N MET A 75 -15.22 -1.53 3.28
CA MET A 75 -14.82 -1.53 4.68
C MET A 75 -15.73 -0.71 5.60
N LYS A 76 -16.75 -0.02 5.05
CA LYS A 76 -17.80 0.66 5.85
C LYS A 76 -18.96 -0.27 6.16
N ASP A 77 -19.15 -1.30 5.36
CA ASP A 77 -20.09 -2.37 5.65
C ASP A 77 -19.48 -3.31 6.69
N ASP A 78 -20.22 -3.57 7.76
CA ASP A 78 -19.72 -4.36 8.89
C ASP A 78 -19.47 -5.84 8.49
N ALA A 79 -20.36 -6.41 7.67
CA ALA A 79 -20.24 -7.82 7.27
C ALA A 79 -19.06 -8.03 6.30
N GLU A 80 -18.86 -7.13 5.33
CA GLU A 80 -17.72 -7.20 4.42
C GLU A 80 -16.40 -6.96 5.14
N ARG A 81 -16.38 -6.02 6.10
CA ARG A 81 -15.19 -5.75 6.92
C ARG A 81 -14.84 -6.95 7.83
N ASP A 82 -15.83 -7.57 8.44
CA ASP A 82 -15.63 -8.74 9.29
C ASP A 82 -15.12 -9.93 8.46
N TRP A 83 -15.69 -10.14 7.27
CA TRP A 83 -15.18 -11.12 6.32
C TRP A 83 -13.72 -10.84 5.93
N LEU A 84 -13.36 -9.58 5.63
CA LEU A 84 -11.99 -9.20 5.29
C LEU A 84 -11.02 -9.46 6.44
N ARG A 85 -11.43 -9.16 7.68
CA ARG A 85 -10.63 -9.45 8.86
C ARG A 85 -10.36 -10.95 9.00
N ASP A 86 -11.41 -11.78 8.87
CA ASP A 86 -11.28 -13.22 8.93
C ASP A 86 -10.43 -13.76 7.80
N TYR A 87 -10.55 -13.20 6.59
CA TYR A 87 -9.70 -13.53 5.46
C TYR A 87 -8.22 -13.21 5.73
N CYS A 88 -7.92 -12.03 6.29
CA CYS A 88 -6.56 -11.68 6.70
C CYS A 88 -5.99 -12.61 7.78
N ILE A 89 -6.81 -13.04 8.73
CA ILE A 89 -6.39 -13.93 9.83
C ILE A 89 -6.11 -15.36 9.32
N ASN A 90 -6.99 -15.89 8.49
CA ASN A 90 -6.97 -17.31 8.14
C ASN A 90 -6.19 -17.63 6.87
N GLU A 91 -6.11 -16.68 5.94
CA GLU A 91 -5.59 -16.93 4.60
C GLU A 91 -4.30 -16.18 4.29
N ALA A 92 -3.98 -15.09 5.02
CA ALA A 92 -2.80 -14.31 4.73
C ALA A 92 -1.57 -14.76 5.54
N ASP A 93 -0.41 -14.81 4.88
CA ASP A 93 0.90 -14.88 5.53
C ASP A 93 1.42 -13.45 5.83
N VAL A 94 1.08 -12.51 4.95
CA VAL A 94 1.53 -11.12 5.04
C VAL A 94 0.36 -10.18 4.79
N VAL A 95 0.20 -9.16 5.62
CA VAL A 95 -0.69 -8.01 5.37
C VAL A 95 0.15 -6.76 5.24
N ILE A 96 -0.07 -6.01 4.16
CA ILE A 96 0.61 -4.74 3.90
C ILE A 96 -0.42 -3.63 3.73
N GLN A 97 -0.21 -2.50 4.41
CA GLN A 97 -1.08 -1.34 4.30
C GLN A 97 -0.31 -0.02 4.34
N ASN A 98 -0.87 1.03 3.73
CA ASN A 98 -0.37 2.40 3.79
C ASN A 98 -1.49 3.42 4.03
N MET A 99 -2.50 3.02 4.78
CA MET A 99 -3.61 3.89 5.15
C MET A 99 -3.15 4.98 6.12
N ARG A 100 -3.95 6.04 6.24
CA ARG A 100 -3.67 7.10 7.22
C ARG A 100 -3.65 6.55 8.64
N PRO A 101 -2.78 7.08 9.51
CA PRO A 101 -2.73 6.68 10.92
C PRO A 101 -4.10 6.64 11.57
N GLY A 102 -4.37 5.62 12.38
CA GLY A 102 -5.64 5.41 13.08
C GLY A 102 -6.77 4.80 12.22
N THR A 103 -6.55 4.60 10.91
CA THR A 103 -7.60 4.05 10.04
C THR A 103 -7.77 2.55 10.24
N VAL A 104 -6.69 1.78 10.19
CA VAL A 104 -6.75 0.32 10.35
C VAL A 104 -7.18 -0.07 11.75
N GLU A 105 -6.84 0.71 12.77
CA GLU A 105 -7.25 0.51 14.16
C GLU A 105 -8.77 0.64 14.30
N ARG A 106 -9.38 1.68 13.70
CA ARG A 106 -10.84 1.85 13.71
C ARG A 106 -11.58 0.75 12.96
N LEU A 107 -10.92 0.12 11.99
CA LEU A 107 -11.49 -0.97 11.20
C LEU A 107 -11.25 -2.35 11.82
N GLY A 108 -10.44 -2.45 12.90
CA GLY A 108 -10.04 -3.74 13.47
C GLY A 108 -9.17 -4.58 12.53
N LEU A 109 -8.43 -3.90 11.63
CA LEU A 109 -7.50 -4.48 10.65
C LEU A 109 -6.04 -4.14 10.98
N ASP A 110 -5.77 -3.68 12.20
CA ASP A 110 -4.43 -3.35 12.67
C ASP A 110 -3.62 -4.59 13.09
N ALA A 111 -2.31 -4.38 13.25
CA ALA A 111 -1.38 -5.45 13.59
C ALA A 111 -1.70 -6.14 14.93
N ALA A 112 -2.15 -5.39 15.93
CA ALA A 112 -2.43 -5.95 17.25
C ALA A 112 -3.65 -6.87 17.19
N THR A 113 -4.72 -6.43 16.53
CA THR A 113 -5.95 -7.19 16.35
C THR A 113 -5.71 -8.47 15.54
N LEU A 114 -5.10 -8.35 14.35
CA LEU A 114 -4.92 -9.51 13.48
C LEU A 114 -3.93 -10.53 14.05
N ARG A 115 -2.83 -10.07 14.62
CA ARG A 115 -1.80 -10.94 15.18
C ARG A 115 -2.17 -11.57 16.52
N ALA A 116 -3.13 -11.00 17.25
CA ALA A 116 -3.69 -11.66 18.44
C ALA A 116 -4.39 -12.98 18.05
N ALA A 117 -5.05 -13.02 16.89
CA ALA A 117 -5.69 -14.22 16.37
C ALA A 117 -4.73 -15.13 15.56
N ASN A 118 -3.80 -14.52 14.79
CA ASN A 118 -2.77 -15.24 14.02
C ASN A 118 -1.36 -14.70 14.35
N PRO A 119 -0.67 -15.26 15.35
CA PRO A 119 0.68 -14.81 15.73
C PRO A 119 1.75 -14.98 14.65
N LYS A 120 1.51 -15.82 13.64
CA LYS A 120 2.43 -16.05 12.52
C LYS A 120 2.34 -14.95 11.46
N LEU A 121 1.26 -14.17 11.47
CA LEU A 121 1.03 -13.13 10.46
C LEU A 121 2.13 -12.07 10.51
N ILE A 122 2.72 -11.81 9.36
CA ILE A 122 3.62 -10.68 9.14
C ILE A 122 2.78 -9.46 8.78
N TYR A 123 2.90 -8.39 9.55
CA TYR A 123 2.16 -7.16 9.30
C TYR A 123 3.11 -6.01 8.98
N CYS A 124 2.96 -5.42 7.80
CA CYS A 124 3.75 -4.30 7.33
C CYS A 124 2.91 -3.02 7.26
N ASN A 125 3.32 -2.02 8.03
CA ASN A 125 2.73 -0.68 7.99
C ASN A 125 3.70 0.27 7.28
N LEU A 126 3.29 0.82 6.14
CA LEU A 126 4.06 1.79 5.35
C LEU A 126 3.53 3.21 5.65
N GLY A 127 4.04 3.81 6.70
CA GLY A 127 3.74 5.20 7.07
C GLY A 127 4.91 6.15 6.75
N ALA A 128 4.59 7.42 6.51
CA ALA A 128 5.60 8.44 6.20
C ALA A 128 6.58 8.68 7.36
N PHE A 129 6.08 8.66 8.60
CA PHE A 129 6.85 9.00 9.80
C PHE A 129 6.94 7.86 10.83
N GLY A 130 6.44 6.66 10.46
CA GLY A 130 6.41 5.52 11.38
C GLY A 130 5.33 5.64 12.47
N ASN A 131 5.40 4.71 13.46
CA ASN A 131 4.39 4.57 14.51
C ASN A 131 4.79 5.27 15.82
N GLN A 132 5.96 5.88 15.88
CA GLN A 132 6.51 6.53 17.09
C GLN A 132 7.02 7.93 16.76
N GLY A 133 7.17 8.75 17.80
CA GLY A 133 7.69 10.11 17.66
C GLY A 133 6.59 11.16 17.41
N PRO A 134 6.99 12.46 17.36
CA PRO A 134 6.06 13.59 17.35
C PRO A 134 5.25 13.72 16.04
N LEU A 135 5.68 13.07 14.97
CA LEU A 135 5.02 13.16 13.67
C LEU A 135 4.23 11.88 13.30
N LYS A 136 4.13 10.90 14.21
CA LYS A 136 3.49 9.60 13.96
C LYS A 136 2.06 9.69 13.38
N ASP A 137 1.31 10.73 13.76
CA ASP A 137 -0.09 10.93 13.33
C ASP A 137 -0.20 11.85 12.09
N LYS A 138 0.93 12.26 11.51
CA LYS A 138 0.94 13.14 10.34
C LYS A 138 0.90 12.32 9.04
N PRO A 139 0.04 12.70 8.08
CA PRO A 139 0.10 12.13 6.75
C PRO A 139 1.34 12.64 6.01
N GLY A 140 1.86 11.84 5.07
CA GLY A 140 2.94 12.26 4.19
C GLY A 140 2.77 11.70 2.80
N TYR A 141 3.05 12.55 1.82
CA TYR A 141 3.19 12.17 0.42
C TYR A 141 4.61 12.47 -0.04
N ASP A 142 5.00 11.92 -1.17
CA ASP A 142 6.36 12.03 -1.71
C ASP A 142 6.95 13.46 -1.66
N PRO A 143 6.28 14.54 -2.15
CA PRO A 143 6.86 15.88 -2.08
C PRO A 143 7.18 16.34 -0.66
N LEU A 144 6.33 16.00 0.31
CA LEU A 144 6.57 16.30 1.72
C LEU A 144 7.77 15.53 2.26
N MET A 145 7.88 14.26 1.91
CA MET A 145 8.99 13.41 2.33
C MET A 145 10.32 13.84 1.70
N GLN A 146 10.32 14.26 0.44
CA GLN A 146 11.49 14.86 -0.21
C GLN A 146 11.94 16.14 0.47
N ALA A 147 11.00 17.00 0.87
CA ALA A 147 11.30 18.22 1.60
C ALA A 147 11.83 17.91 3.01
N TYR A 148 11.16 17.04 3.75
CA TYR A 148 11.52 16.69 5.12
C TYR A 148 12.85 15.92 5.20
N GLY A 149 13.09 15.00 4.27
CA GLY A 149 14.34 14.23 4.18
C GLY A 149 15.53 15.00 3.58
N GLY A 150 15.33 16.27 3.16
CA GLY A 150 16.40 17.10 2.60
C GLY A 150 16.72 16.82 1.13
N LEU A 151 16.04 15.89 0.46
CA LEU A 151 16.32 15.56 -0.94
C LEU A 151 16.18 16.77 -1.87
N MET A 152 15.24 17.68 -1.60
CA MET A 152 15.05 18.89 -2.37
C MET A 152 16.21 19.89 -2.23
N THR A 153 17.05 19.79 -1.19
CA THR A 153 18.18 20.71 -0.99
C THR A 153 19.41 20.35 -1.81
N ILE A 154 19.48 19.11 -2.29
CA ILE A 154 20.59 18.62 -3.13
C ILE A 154 20.24 18.60 -4.61
N THR A 155 19.04 19.04 -4.99
CA THR A 155 18.56 19.14 -6.36
C THR A 155 18.39 20.62 -6.75
N GLY A 156 18.63 20.94 -8.04
CA GLY A 156 18.55 22.30 -8.56
C GLY A 156 19.89 23.03 -8.63
N GLU A 157 19.83 24.34 -8.83
CA GLU A 157 20.99 25.21 -8.97
C GLU A 157 21.34 25.92 -7.66
N PRO A 158 22.62 26.15 -7.35
CA PRO A 158 23.02 26.95 -6.19
C PRO A 158 22.36 28.32 -6.14
N GLY A 159 21.85 28.71 -4.97
CA GLY A 159 21.20 30.02 -4.76
C GLY A 159 19.74 30.10 -5.25
N ARG A 160 19.17 29.01 -5.77
CA ARG A 160 17.75 28.95 -6.13
C ARG A 160 16.93 28.21 -5.06
N PRO A 161 15.59 28.37 -5.04
CA PRO A 161 14.72 27.60 -4.17
C PRO A 161 14.92 26.09 -4.39
N PRO A 162 14.74 25.27 -3.32
CA PRO A 162 14.80 23.80 -3.44
C PRO A 162 13.82 23.27 -4.49
N ILE A 163 14.25 22.26 -5.24
CA ILE A 163 13.48 21.68 -6.35
C ILE A 163 13.19 20.21 -6.07
N ARG A 164 11.93 19.84 -6.29
CA ARG A 164 11.51 18.43 -6.20
C ARG A 164 12.18 17.58 -7.28
N VAL A 165 12.64 16.39 -6.91
CA VAL A 165 13.01 15.34 -7.89
C VAL A 165 11.78 14.94 -8.69
N GLY A 166 11.93 14.75 -10.00
CA GLY A 166 10.81 14.55 -10.92
C GLY A 166 10.10 13.19 -10.82
N THR A 167 10.67 12.25 -10.06
CA THR A 167 10.08 10.92 -9.80
C THR A 167 9.68 10.78 -8.33
N SER A 168 8.65 10.01 -8.09
CA SER A 168 8.24 9.60 -6.72
C SER A 168 8.93 8.31 -6.35
#